data_2ed93d53d2ce706fc27d30be749aa286
#
_entry.id   2ed93d53d2ce706fc27d30be749aa286
#
_cell.length_a   1.000
_cell.length_b   1.000
_cell.length_c   1.000
_cell.angle_alpha   90.00
_cell.angle_beta   90.00
_cell.angle_gamma   90.00
#
_symmetry.space_group_name_H-M   'P 1'
#
loop_
_entity.id
_entity.type
_entity.pdbx_description
1 polymer ?
#
loop_
_entity_poly.entity_id
_entity_poly.type
_entity_poly.pdbx_seq_one_letter_code
_entity_poly.pdbx_strand_id
1 'polypeptide(L)'
;MAYLELRDVYFEYPSGHVAVEGVSISADLGEKIAIIGENGAGKTTTAKLMNGLLKPTKGEVLINGVSTKGKTTATIARKVAYVFQNPDDQIFNQEVLAEISYTPRYFKVDEETVNKRLKKAVKLTGLKPYICLLYTSDAADDMQ
;
A
#
# COMPACT_ATOMS: atom_id res chain seq x y z
N MET A 1 -1.60 -19.86 10.13
CA MET A 1 -1.57 -19.87 8.64
C MET A 1 -1.28 -18.48 8.20
N ALA A 2 -0.15 -18.28 7.52
CA ALA A 2 0.28 -16.94 7.15
C ALA A 2 -0.74 -16.21 6.28
N TYR A 3 -0.98 -14.94 6.57
CA TYR A 3 -1.87 -14.09 5.79
C TYR A 3 -1.21 -13.58 4.51
N LEU A 4 0.09 -13.26 4.59
CA LEU A 4 0.92 -12.85 3.46
C LEU A 4 2.15 -13.75 3.40
N GLU A 5 2.42 -14.31 2.22
CA GLU A 5 3.59 -15.14 2.00
C GLU A 5 4.28 -14.77 0.70
N LEU A 6 5.60 -14.68 0.75
CA LEU A 6 6.51 -14.73 -0.39
C LEU A 6 7.21 -16.09 -0.34
N ARG A 7 7.20 -16.81 -1.46
CA ARG A 7 7.85 -18.12 -1.58
C ARG A 7 8.86 -18.07 -2.70
N ASP A 8 10.13 -18.10 -2.37
CA ASP A 8 11.27 -18.12 -3.30
C ASP A 8 11.13 -17.08 -4.41
N VAL A 9 10.86 -15.82 -4.01
CA VAL A 9 10.50 -14.73 -4.92
C VAL A 9 11.76 -14.10 -5.51
N TYR A 10 11.77 -13.99 -6.83
CA TYR A 10 12.76 -13.23 -7.62
C TYR A 10 12.08 -12.11 -8.37
N PHE A 11 12.80 -11.01 -8.54
CA PHE A 11 12.34 -9.92 -9.38
C PHE A 11 13.50 -9.21 -10.08
N GLU A 12 13.38 -9.12 -11.39
CA GLU A 12 14.29 -8.39 -12.27
C GLU A 12 13.53 -7.29 -13.00
N TYR A 13 14.09 -6.09 -12.98
CA TYR A 13 13.56 -4.96 -13.77
C TYR A 13 13.83 -5.14 -15.26
N PRO A 14 13.06 -4.50 -16.16
CA PRO A 14 13.31 -4.56 -17.61
C PRO A 14 14.70 -4.08 -18.03
N SER A 15 15.37 -3.31 -17.18
CA SER A 15 16.77 -2.88 -17.38
C SER A 15 17.81 -3.99 -17.16
N GLY A 16 17.40 -5.20 -16.75
CA GLY A 16 18.28 -6.30 -16.37
C GLY A 16 18.79 -6.24 -14.92
N HIS A 17 18.35 -5.24 -14.14
CA HIS A 17 18.72 -5.15 -12.72
C HIS A 17 17.91 -6.12 -11.89
N VAL A 18 18.60 -7.08 -11.26
CA VAL A 18 17.99 -8.02 -10.30
C VAL A 18 17.88 -7.32 -8.95
N ALA A 19 16.66 -7.11 -8.48
CA ALA A 19 16.37 -6.36 -7.25
C ALA A 19 15.96 -7.28 -6.08
N VAL A 20 15.49 -8.49 -6.36
CA VAL A 20 15.08 -9.46 -5.34
C VAL A 20 15.50 -10.85 -5.80
N GLU A 21 16.20 -11.59 -4.94
CA GLU A 21 16.72 -12.93 -5.23
C GLU A 21 16.32 -13.91 -4.11
N GLY A 22 15.42 -14.86 -4.44
CA GLY A 22 15.07 -15.97 -3.56
C GLY A 22 14.48 -15.59 -2.21
N VAL A 23 13.75 -14.47 -2.13
CA VAL A 23 13.20 -13.97 -0.87
C VAL A 23 11.98 -14.79 -0.46
N SER A 24 12.02 -15.31 0.76
CA SER A 24 10.89 -15.99 1.40
C SER A 24 10.55 -15.29 2.73
N ILE A 25 9.32 -14.81 2.86
CA ILE A 25 8.79 -14.12 4.04
C ILE A 25 7.39 -14.64 4.30
N SER A 26 7.05 -14.86 5.55
CA SER A 26 5.67 -15.13 5.96
C SER A 26 5.24 -14.18 7.06
N ALA A 27 4.01 -13.71 6.99
CA ALA A 27 3.42 -12.80 7.97
C ALA A 27 2.02 -13.29 8.37
N ASP A 28 1.80 -13.45 9.65
CA ASP A 28 0.50 -13.76 10.23
C ASP A 28 -0.34 -12.49 10.46
N LEU A 29 -1.66 -12.67 10.65
CA LEU A 29 -2.53 -11.56 11.00
C LEU A 29 -2.13 -10.92 12.32
N GLY A 30 -1.99 -9.59 12.33
CA GLY A 30 -1.59 -8.80 13.50
C GLY A 30 -0.08 -8.77 13.74
N GLU A 31 0.70 -9.51 13.00
CA GLU A 31 2.16 -9.47 13.08
C GLU A 31 2.72 -8.15 12.55
N LYS A 32 3.81 -7.67 13.18
CA LYS A 32 4.55 -6.49 12.75
C LYS A 32 5.93 -6.92 12.28
N ILE A 33 6.22 -6.71 11.01
CA ILE A 33 7.50 -7.08 10.40
C ILE A 33 8.25 -5.81 10.01
N ALA A 34 9.53 -5.72 10.37
CA ALA A 34 10.44 -4.69 9.92
C ALA A 34 11.42 -5.27 8.88
N ILE A 35 11.47 -4.67 7.69
CA ILE A 35 12.46 -4.99 6.66
C ILE A 35 13.58 -3.95 6.73
N ILE A 36 14.77 -4.39 7.13
CA ILE A 36 15.94 -3.53 7.34
C ILE A 36 17.00 -3.86 6.28
N GLY A 37 17.75 -2.87 5.85
CA GLY A 37 18.83 -3.03 4.88
C GLY A 37 19.26 -1.68 4.30
N GLU A 38 20.37 -1.67 3.58
CA GLU A 38 20.93 -0.51 2.92
C GLU A 38 20.04 0.04 1.78
N ASN A 39 20.35 1.25 1.31
CA ASN A 39 19.68 1.79 0.13
C ASN A 39 20.03 0.92 -1.10
N GLY A 40 19.02 0.58 -1.89
CA GLY A 40 19.20 -0.36 -3.01
C GLY A 40 19.03 -1.83 -2.68
N ALA A 41 18.92 -2.24 -1.41
CA ALA A 41 18.78 -3.66 -1.00
C ALA A 41 17.42 -4.31 -1.36
N GLY A 42 16.61 -3.72 -2.21
CA GLY A 42 15.35 -4.31 -2.69
C GLY A 42 14.14 -4.18 -1.74
N LYS A 43 14.24 -3.44 -0.62
CA LYS A 43 13.13 -3.30 0.36
C LYS A 43 11.83 -2.80 -0.27
N THR A 44 11.90 -1.69 -0.99
CA THR A 44 10.75 -1.09 -1.68
C THR A 44 10.21 -2.01 -2.77
N THR A 45 11.09 -2.70 -3.50
CA THR A 45 10.72 -3.68 -4.52
C THR A 45 9.96 -4.84 -3.88
N THR A 46 10.47 -5.38 -2.77
CA THR A 46 9.81 -6.44 -2.01
C THR A 46 8.43 -6.00 -1.51
N ALA A 47 8.30 -4.79 -0.96
CA ALA A 47 7.01 -4.24 -0.55
C ALA A 47 6.02 -4.08 -1.72
N LYS A 48 6.51 -3.65 -2.90
CA LYS A 48 5.70 -3.56 -4.13
C LYS A 48 5.28 -4.92 -4.70
N LEU A 49 6.04 -5.97 -4.45
CA LEU A 49 5.66 -7.34 -4.77
C LEU A 49 4.55 -7.85 -3.84
N MET A 50 4.62 -7.52 -2.55
CA MET A 50 3.61 -7.90 -1.55
C MET A 50 2.23 -7.34 -1.86
N ASN A 51 2.15 -6.11 -2.39
CA ASN A 51 0.88 -5.46 -2.72
C ASN A 51 0.44 -5.64 -4.19
N GLY A 52 1.24 -6.35 -4.99
CA GLY A 52 0.95 -6.65 -6.39
C GLY A 52 1.16 -5.48 -7.36
N LEU A 53 1.79 -4.38 -6.95
CA LEU A 53 2.27 -3.31 -7.86
C LEU A 53 3.35 -3.85 -8.80
N LEU A 54 4.18 -4.76 -8.32
CA LEU A 54 5.11 -5.53 -9.12
C LEU A 54 4.70 -7.01 -9.10
N LYS A 55 5.06 -7.74 -10.14
CA LYS A 55 4.82 -9.18 -10.25
C LYS A 55 6.17 -9.91 -10.23
N PRO A 56 6.31 -10.97 -9.44
CA PRO A 56 7.57 -11.71 -9.37
C PRO A 56 7.90 -12.33 -10.74
N THR A 57 9.20 -12.36 -11.08
CA THR A 57 9.71 -13.07 -12.28
C THR A 57 9.77 -14.58 -12.03
N LYS A 58 10.06 -14.98 -10.77
CA LYS A 58 9.99 -16.37 -10.28
C LYS A 58 9.44 -16.36 -8.86
N GLY A 59 8.99 -17.55 -8.42
CA GLY A 59 8.38 -17.72 -7.12
C GLY A 59 6.94 -17.27 -7.08
N GLU A 60 6.41 -17.08 -5.89
CA GLU A 60 4.99 -16.85 -5.68
C GLU A 60 4.74 -15.90 -4.50
N VAL A 61 3.74 -15.05 -4.65
CA VAL A 61 3.20 -14.22 -3.57
C VAL A 61 1.76 -14.66 -3.31
N LEU A 62 1.46 -15.02 -2.07
CA LEU A 62 0.13 -15.45 -1.65
C LEU A 62 -0.44 -14.48 -0.61
N ILE A 63 -1.74 -14.25 -0.69
CA ILE A 63 -2.51 -13.48 0.29
C ILE A 63 -3.66 -14.35 0.76
N ASN A 64 -3.66 -14.67 2.05
CA ASN A 64 -4.62 -15.60 2.65
C ASN A 64 -4.68 -16.93 1.88
N GLY A 65 -3.52 -17.50 1.56
CA GLY A 65 -3.37 -18.76 0.81
C GLY A 65 -3.70 -18.68 -0.68
N VAL A 66 -4.07 -17.51 -1.21
CA VAL A 66 -4.46 -17.32 -2.62
C VAL A 66 -3.34 -16.60 -3.37
N SER A 67 -2.86 -17.20 -4.45
CA SER A 67 -1.84 -16.61 -5.32
C SER A 67 -2.27 -15.28 -5.91
N THR A 68 -1.33 -14.33 -5.97
CA THR A 68 -1.51 -13.04 -6.66
C THR A 68 -1.31 -13.13 -8.17
N LYS A 69 -0.84 -14.28 -8.66
CA LYS A 69 -0.63 -14.53 -10.09
C LYS A 69 -1.93 -14.39 -10.87
N GLY A 70 -1.91 -13.63 -11.95
CA GLY A 70 -3.10 -13.36 -12.77
C GLY A 70 -4.12 -12.41 -12.15
N LYS A 71 -3.91 -11.90 -10.94
CA LYS A 71 -4.78 -10.91 -10.32
C LYS A 71 -4.34 -9.48 -10.62
N THR A 72 -5.30 -8.58 -10.79
CA THR A 72 -5.03 -7.16 -10.97
C THR A 72 -4.62 -6.52 -9.63
N THR A 73 -3.85 -5.44 -9.69
CA THR A 73 -3.48 -4.65 -8.51
C THR A 73 -4.70 -4.16 -7.75
N ALA A 74 -5.77 -3.74 -8.46
CA ALA A 74 -7.02 -3.32 -7.83
C ALA A 74 -7.70 -4.44 -7.01
N THR A 75 -7.61 -5.70 -7.46
CA THR A 75 -8.12 -6.85 -6.70
C THR A 75 -7.31 -7.09 -5.43
N ILE A 76 -5.99 -6.93 -5.51
CA ILE A 76 -5.06 -7.11 -4.39
C ILE A 76 -5.19 -5.96 -3.39
N ALA A 77 -5.38 -4.73 -3.85
CA ALA A 77 -5.54 -3.53 -3.01
C ALA A 77 -6.73 -3.60 -2.03
N ARG A 78 -7.71 -4.47 -2.30
CA ARG A 78 -8.79 -4.75 -1.33
C ARG A 78 -8.33 -5.48 -0.07
N LYS A 79 -7.16 -6.12 -0.12
CA LYS A 79 -6.63 -6.98 0.95
C LYS A 79 -5.33 -6.45 1.54
N VAL A 80 -4.51 -5.77 0.73
CA VAL A 80 -3.20 -5.25 1.12
C VAL A 80 -3.13 -3.78 0.74
N ALA A 81 -3.13 -2.90 1.73
CA ALA A 81 -2.88 -1.48 1.53
C ALA A 81 -1.37 -1.21 1.41
N TYR A 82 -1.03 -0.16 0.69
CA TYR A 82 0.34 0.31 0.52
C TYR A 82 0.41 1.82 0.77
N VAL A 83 1.38 2.26 1.56
CA VAL A 83 1.67 3.68 1.76
C VAL A 83 2.96 3.99 1.02
N PHE A 84 2.91 4.94 0.09
CA PHE A 84 4.07 5.35 -0.69
C PHE A 84 5.05 6.14 0.18
N GLN A 85 6.33 6.06 -0.16
CA GLN A 85 7.38 6.80 0.53
C GLN A 85 7.22 8.32 0.32
N ASN A 86 6.88 8.72 -0.91
CA ASN A 86 6.53 10.10 -1.24
C ASN A 86 5.00 10.23 -1.27
N PRO A 87 4.40 11.10 -0.42
CA PRO A 87 2.95 11.33 -0.43
C PRO A 87 2.42 11.82 -1.78
N ASP A 88 3.20 12.59 -2.55
CA ASP A 88 2.80 13.11 -3.87
C ASP A 88 2.54 12.01 -4.89
N ASP A 89 3.18 10.84 -4.73
CA ASP A 89 2.94 9.67 -5.58
C ASP A 89 1.59 8.98 -5.27
N GLN A 90 0.96 9.33 -4.15
CA GLN A 90 -0.24 8.69 -3.65
C GLN A 90 -1.47 9.61 -3.70
N ILE A 91 -1.30 10.90 -3.36
CA ILE A 91 -2.39 11.88 -3.23
C ILE A 91 -2.70 12.47 -4.61
N PHE A 92 -3.96 12.41 -5.02
CA PHE A 92 -4.40 12.93 -6.31
C PHE A 92 -5.66 13.81 -6.25
N ASN A 93 -6.40 13.78 -5.13
CA ASN A 93 -7.52 14.69 -4.93
C ASN A 93 -7.05 16.00 -4.29
N GLN A 94 -7.69 17.10 -4.65
CA GLN A 94 -7.38 18.42 -4.12
C GLN A 94 -7.94 18.64 -2.70
N GLU A 95 -8.94 17.88 -2.31
CA GLU A 95 -9.58 17.98 -1.00
C GLU A 95 -9.27 16.78 -0.12
N VAL A 96 -8.91 17.02 1.14
CA VAL A 96 -8.60 15.97 2.11
C VAL A 96 -9.74 14.97 2.25
N LEU A 97 -10.97 15.45 2.33
CA LEU A 97 -12.15 14.58 2.49
C LEU A 97 -12.39 13.71 1.25
N ALA A 98 -12.21 14.27 0.06
CA ALA A 98 -12.30 13.53 -1.20
C ALA A 98 -11.24 12.43 -1.27
N GLU A 99 -9.99 12.76 -0.90
CA GLU A 99 -8.88 11.82 -0.91
C GLU A 99 -9.12 10.62 0.02
N ILE A 100 -9.41 10.86 1.29
CA ILE A 100 -9.59 9.76 2.26
C ILE A 100 -10.87 8.95 2.03
N SER A 101 -11.88 9.49 1.33
CA SER A 101 -13.12 8.78 1.00
C SER A 101 -13.08 8.07 -0.35
N TYR A 102 -12.10 8.37 -1.19
CA TYR A 102 -12.04 7.85 -2.56
C TYR A 102 -12.03 6.33 -2.62
N THR A 103 -11.10 5.69 -1.94
CA THR A 103 -10.93 4.23 -2.01
C THR A 103 -12.16 3.45 -1.56
N PRO A 104 -12.78 3.72 -0.40
CA PRO A 104 -13.97 3.00 -0.01
C PRO A 104 -15.15 3.24 -0.96
N ARG A 105 -15.31 4.44 -1.51
CA ARG A 105 -16.34 4.73 -2.52
C ARG A 105 -16.07 4.04 -3.84
N TYR A 106 -14.83 4.02 -4.29
CA TYR A 106 -14.42 3.27 -5.48
C TYR A 106 -14.75 1.78 -5.37
N PHE A 107 -14.61 1.20 -4.17
CA PHE A 107 -14.99 -0.18 -3.90
C PHE A 107 -16.48 -0.37 -3.62
N LYS A 108 -17.30 0.68 -3.81
CA LYS A 108 -18.77 0.65 -3.63
C LYS A 108 -19.18 0.21 -2.22
N VAL A 109 -18.44 0.62 -1.21
CA VAL A 109 -18.85 0.50 0.19
C VAL A 109 -20.02 1.46 0.41
N ASP A 110 -21.04 1.02 1.17
CA ASP A 110 -22.20 1.85 1.48
C ASP A 110 -21.80 3.14 2.23
N GLU A 111 -22.53 4.23 1.99
CA GLU A 111 -22.19 5.56 2.53
C GLU A 111 -22.21 5.63 4.06
N GLU A 112 -23.05 4.85 4.73
CA GLU A 112 -23.07 4.81 6.19
C GLU A 112 -21.76 4.23 6.73
N THR A 113 -21.30 3.12 6.16
CA THR A 113 -20.01 2.50 6.49
C THR A 113 -18.85 3.41 6.13
N VAL A 114 -18.90 4.09 4.96
CA VAL A 114 -17.89 5.08 4.55
C VAL A 114 -17.78 6.17 5.61
N ASN A 115 -18.89 6.80 5.98
CA ASN A 115 -18.92 7.88 6.96
C ASN A 115 -18.41 7.45 8.34
N LYS A 116 -18.75 6.24 8.78
CA LYS A 116 -18.25 5.68 10.04
C LYS A 116 -16.72 5.48 10.01
N ARG A 117 -16.20 4.94 8.90
CA ARG A 117 -14.76 4.74 8.71
C ARG A 117 -14.00 6.07 8.63
N LEU A 118 -14.54 7.05 7.91
CA LEU A 118 -13.98 8.40 7.81
C LEU A 118 -13.87 9.08 9.16
N LYS A 119 -14.94 9.10 9.95
CA LYS A 119 -14.93 9.67 11.30
C LYS A 119 -13.85 9.03 12.18
N LYS A 120 -13.71 7.71 12.08
CA LYS A 120 -12.68 6.97 12.83
C LYS A 120 -11.27 7.33 12.34
N ALA A 121 -11.03 7.34 11.03
CA ALA A 121 -9.73 7.67 10.44
C ALA A 121 -9.31 9.10 10.80
N VAL A 122 -10.18 10.08 10.57
CA VAL A 122 -9.95 11.49 10.91
C VAL A 122 -9.60 11.69 12.38
N LYS A 123 -10.31 10.98 13.28
CA LYS A 123 -10.01 11.04 14.73
C LYS A 123 -8.64 10.44 15.06
N LEU A 124 -8.29 9.30 14.47
CA LEU A 124 -7.04 8.58 14.76
C LEU A 124 -5.80 9.32 14.22
N THR A 125 -5.95 10.02 13.10
CA THR A 125 -4.84 10.72 12.42
C THR A 125 -4.75 12.21 12.77
N GLY A 126 -5.70 12.76 13.58
CA GLY A 126 -5.72 14.17 13.90
C GLY A 126 -6.09 15.10 12.74
N LEU A 127 -6.63 14.58 11.64
CA LEU A 127 -6.95 15.35 10.43
C LEU A 127 -8.17 16.28 10.55
N LYS A 128 -8.85 16.30 11.70
CA LYS A 128 -10.06 17.12 11.89
C LYS A 128 -9.90 18.62 11.51
N PRO A 129 -8.79 19.31 11.86
CA PRO A 129 -8.59 20.71 11.48
C PRO A 129 -8.43 20.93 9.97
N TYR A 130 -8.03 19.89 9.24
CA TYR A 130 -7.61 19.97 7.84
C TYR A 130 -8.67 19.46 6.84
N ILE A 131 -9.82 18.98 7.30
CA ILE A 131 -10.85 18.37 6.43
C ILE A 131 -11.35 19.32 5.35
N CYS A 132 -11.38 20.62 5.63
CA CYS A 132 -11.84 21.66 4.70
C CYS A 132 -10.72 22.30 3.88
N LEU A 133 -9.46 21.86 4.05
CA LEU A 133 -8.33 22.43 3.30
C LEU A 133 -8.20 21.76 1.95
N LEU A 134 -7.95 22.58 0.94
CA LEU A 134 -7.47 22.11 -0.35
C LEU A 134 -6.01 21.67 -0.20
N TYR A 135 -5.66 20.52 -0.79
CA TYR A 135 -4.28 20.14 -0.94
C TYR A 135 -3.64 21.07 -1.98
N THR A 136 -2.82 22.01 -1.52
CA THR A 136 -1.91 22.77 -2.37
C THR A 136 -0.48 22.40 -1.95
N SER A 137 0.45 22.34 -2.90
CA SER A 137 1.87 22.08 -2.62
C SER A 137 2.48 23.05 -1.60
N ASP A 138 1.86 24.22 -1.43
CA ASP A 138 2.29 25.27 -0.52
C ASP A 138 1.86 25.02 0.95
N ALA A 139 0.90 24.10 1.18
CA ALA A 139 0.45 23.77 2.54
C ALA A 139 1.51 23.01 3.36
N ALA A 140 2.57 22.48 2.72
CA ALA A 140 3.66 21.82 3.40
C ALA A 140 4.60 22.80 4.12
N ASP A 141 4.68 24.06 3.67
CA ASP A 141 5.58 25.08 4.25
C ASP A 141 4.98 25.77 5.49
N ASP A 142 3.65 25.76 5.66
CA ASP A 142 2.97 26.38 6.79
C ASP A 142 2.88 25.49 8.06
N MET A 143 3.45 24.27 8.01
CA MET A 143 3.43 23.34 9.14
C MET A 143 4.78 23.21 9.86
N GLN A 144 5.66 24.21 9.78
CA GLN A 144 6.87 24.31 10.61
C GLN A 144 6.65 25.17 11.84
#